data_aebe260ee137b5d5312dde2e229ad00e
#
_entry.id   aebe260ee137b5d5312dde2e229ad00e
#
_cell.length_a   1.000
_cell.length_b   1.000
_cell.length_c   1.000
_cell.angle_alpha   90.00
_cell.angle_beta   90.00
_cell.angle_gamma   90.00
#
_symmetry.space_group_name_H-M   'P 1'
#
loop_
_entity.id
_entity.type
_entity.pdbx_description
1 polymer ?
#
loop_
_entity_poly.entity_id
_entity_poly.type
_entity_poly.pdbx_seq_one_letter_code
_entity_poly.pdbx_strand_id
1 'polypeptide(L)'
;MLATAAVWLVIVLHILFGLAESVGWNGMAKRFGYKPEAIVATKALALNQGAYNAGFAALLAWALVSGEAATVIALLVFILAMSIVGALSVRWTIFVIQGVPAVAALALSLL
;
A
#
# COMPACT_ATOMS: atom_id res chain seq x y z
N MET A 1 16.17 14.70 -3.30
CA MET A 1 14.83 15.32 -3.51
C MET A 1 13.84 14.37 -4.22
N LEU A 2 14.16 13.84 -5.41
CA LEU A 2 13.25 12.92 -6.14
C LEU A 2 12.96 11.62 -5.39
N ALA A 3 13.97 10.99 -4.80
CA ALA A 3 13.80 9.79 -3.98
C ALA A 3 12.82 10.04 -2.82
N THR A 4 13.03 11.12 -2.07
CA THR A 4 12.17 11.51 -0.95
C THR A 4 10.72 11.74 -1.40
N ALA A 5 10.52 12.43 -2.53
CA ALA A 5 9.18 12.65 -3.09
C ALA A 5 8.51 11.34 -3.52
N ALA A 6 9.26 10.42 -4.13
CA ALA A 6 8.74 9.10 -4.52
C ALA A 6 8.35 8.25 -3.29
N VAL A 7 9.13 8.28 -2.22
CA VAL A 7 8.77 7.59 -0.96
C VAL A 7 7.53 8.22 -0.34
N TRP A 8 7.39 9.55 -0.32
CA TRP A 8 6.16 10.21 0.14
C TRP A 8 4.94 9.82 -0.68
N LEU A 9 5.08 9.66 -2.00
CA LEU A 9 3.99 9.15 -2.84
C LEU A 9 3.54 7.76 -2.39
N VAL A 10 4.48 6.85 -2.12
CA VAL A 10 4.16 5.50 -1.61
C VAL A 10 3.44 5.58 -0.27
N ILE A 11 3.89 6.46 0.65
CA ILE A 11 3.26 6.68 1.96
C ILE A 11 1.80 7.15 1.78
N VAL A 12 1.58 8.16 0.95
CA VAL A 12 0.23 8.71 0.69
C VAL A 12 -0.69 7.65 0.11
N LEU A 13 -0.21 6.86 -0.87
CA LEU A 13 -0.99 5.78 -1.46
C LEU A 13 -1.42 4.74 -0.40
N HIS A 14 -0.52 4.35 0.51
CA HIS A 14 -0.84 3.39 1.57
C HIS A 14 -1.81 3.95 2.62
N ILE A 15 -1.76 5.26 2.90
CA ILE A 15 -2.78 5.93 3.71
C ILE A 15 -4.15 5.87 3.02
N LEU A 16 -4.19 6.16 1.71
CA LEU A 16 -5.44 6.11 0.94
C LEU A 16 -6.00 4.69 0.86
N PHE A 17 -5.16 3.66 0.69
CA PHE A 17 -5.59 2.26 0.75
C PHE A 17 -6.12 1.91 2.15
N GLY A 18 -5.42 2.32 3.20
CA GLY A 18 -5.86 2.12 4.57
C GLY A 18 -7.25 2.71 4.83
N LEU A 19 -7.51 3.92 4.35
CA LEU A 19 -8.83 4.58 4.45
C LEU A 19 -9.89 3.86 3.61
N ALA A 20 -9.58 3.49 2.37
CA ALA A 20 -10.52 2.81 1.47
C ALA A 20 -10.91 1.42 2.00
N GLU A 21 -9.98 0.68 2.57
CA GLU A 21 -10.23 -0.67 3.10
C GLU A 21 -10.88 -0.65 4.48
N SER A 22 -10.63 0.37 5.30
CA SER A 22 -11.24 0.49 6.63
C SER A 22 -12.62 1.16 6.57
N VAL A 23 -12.68 2.46 6.35
CA VAL A 23 -13.94 3.22 6.39
C VAL A 23 -14.65 3.28 5.04
N GLY A 24 -13.93 3.09 3.94
CA GLY A 24 -14.45 3.16 2.57
C GLY A 24 -14.81 1.81 1.94
N TRP A 25 -14.73 0.68 2.68
CA TRP A 25 -14.84 -0.65 2.10
C TRP A 25 -16.14 -0.88 1.33
N ASN A 26 -17.28 -0.48 1.87
CA ASN A 26 -18.57 -0.66 1.20
C ASN A 26 -18.62 0.00 -0.19
N GLY A 27 -18.10 1.22 -0.30
CA GLY A 27 -18.04 1.94 -1.57
C GLY A 27 -17.03 1.35 -2.54
N MET A 28 -15.84 1.01 -2.05
CA MET A 28 -14.76 0.44 -2.85
C MET A 28 -15.13 -0.95 -3.38
N ALA A 29 -15.66 -1.82 -2.52
CA ALA A 29 -16.06 -3.17 -2.89
C ALA A 29 -17.17 -3.18 -3.94
N LYS A 30 -18.16 -2.27 -3.84
CA LYS A 30 -19.19 -2.09 -4.88
C LYS A 30 -18.58 -1.71 -6.23
N ARG A 31 -17.61 -0.79 -6.25
CA ARG A 31 -16.91 -0.40 -7.50
C ARG A 31 -16.13 -1.54 -8.12
N PHE A 32 -15.64 -2.49 -7.30
CA PHE A 32 -14.98 -3.71 -7.77
C PHE A 32 -15.94 -4.83 -8.15
N GLY A 33 -17.26 -4.60 -8.08
CA GLY A 33 -18.27 -5.57 -8.47
C GLY A 33 -18.55 -6.68 -7.45
N TYR A 34 -18.19 -6.46 -6.18
CA TYR A 34 -18.52 -7.40 -5.10
C TYR A 34 -20.03 -7.44 -4.84
N LYS A 35 -20.56 -8.63 -4.66
CA LYS A 35 -21.95 -8.83 -4.24
C LYS A 35 -22.14 -8.38 -2.78
N PRO A 36 -23.36 -7.94 -2.38
CA PRO A 36 -23.62 -7.46 -1.02
C PRO A 36 -23.18 -8.44 0.09
N GLU A 37 -23.42 -9.73 -0.10
CA GLU A 37 -23.04 -10.78 0.84
C GLU A 37 -21.52 -10.87 1.00
N ALA A 38 -20.77 -10.73 -0.09
CA ALA A 38 -19.32 -10.73 -0.09
C ALA A 38 -18.75 -9.48 0.61
N ILE A 39 -19.39 -8.33 0.43
CA ILE A 39 -18.98 -7.07 1.11
C ILE A 39 -19.11 -7.24 2.63
N VAL A 40 -20.23 -7.79 3.11
CA VAL A 40 -20.42 -8.05 4.54
C VAL A 40 -19.42 -9.08 5.05
N ALA A 41 -19.23 -10.19 4.34
CA ALA A 41 -18.32 -11.26 4.75
C ALA A 41 -16.85 -10.84 4.81
N THR A 42 -16.44 -9.88 3.97
CA THR A 42 -15.03 -9.43 3.88
C THR A 42 -14.74 -8.16 4.67
N LYS A 43 -15.76 -7.52 5.27
CA LYS A 43 -15.60 -6.23 5.96
C LYS A 43 -14.54 -6.25 7.08
N ALA A 44 -14.53 -7.29 7.91
CA ALA A 44 -13.54 -7.41 8.98
C ALA A 44 -12.12 -7.62 8.44
N LEU A 45 -11.97 -8.40 7.37
CA LEU A 45 -10.68 -8.60 6.71
C LEU A 45 -10.18 -7.31 6.06
N ALA A 46 -11.07 -6.56 5.42
CA ALA A 46 -10.74 -5.26 4.82
C ALA A 46 -10.31 -4.25 5.88
N LEU A 47 -10.99 -4.17 7.02
CA LEU A 47 -10.59 -3.32 8.14
C LEU A 47 -9.20 -3.69 8.64
N ASN A 48 -8.93 -4.98 8.82
CA ASN A 48 -7.61 -5.46 9.24
C ASN A 48 -6.52 -5.08 8.22
N GLN A 49 -6.78 -5.30 6.94
CA GLN A 49 -5.88 -4.92 5.85
C GLN A 49 -5.65 -3.40 5.82
N GLY A 50 -6.69 -2.60 6.01
CA GLY A 50 -6.58 -1.15 6.09
C GLY A 50 -5.71 -0.68 7.25
N ALA A 51 -5.82 -1.33 8.41
CA ALA A 51 -4.96 -1.05 9.57
C ALA A 51 -3.48 -1.37 9.27
N TYR A 52 -3.19 -2.50 8.60
CA TYR A 52 -1.84 -2.82 8.16
C TYR A 52 -1.28 -1.77 7.17
N ASN A 53 -2.07 -1.33 6.20
CA ASN A 53 -1.65 -0.30 5.25
C ASN A 53 -1.35 1.03 5.95
N ALA A 54 -2.18 1.46 6.90
CA ALA A 54 -1.96 2.68 7.67
C ALA A 54 -0.71 2.57 8.57
N GLY A 55 -0.54 1.44 9.26
CA GLY A 55 0.65 1.18 10.08
C GLY A 55 1.92 1.13 9.26
N PHE A 56 1.86 0.54 8.07
CA PHE A 56 2.97 0.48 7.15
C PHE A 56 3.38 1.88 6.64
N ALA A 57 2.39 2.71 6.30
CA ALA A 57 2.62 4.11 5.92
C ALA A 57 3.29 4.90 7.05
N ALA A 58 2.83 4.71 8.28
CA ALA A 58 3.42 5.36 9.46
C ALA A 58 4.88 4.92 9.69
N LEU A 59 5.16 3.62 9.55
CA LEU A 59 6.51 3.08 9.71
C LEU A 59 7.46 3.58 8.61
N LEU A 60 7.00 3.64 7.37
CA LEU A 60 7.79 4.16 6.25
C LEU A 60 8.05 5.66 6.42
N ALA A 61 7.05 6.43 6.87
CA ALA A 61 7.21 7.86 7.15
C ALA A 61 8.22 8.09 8.28
N TRP A 62 8.12 7.32 9.36
CA TRP A 62 9.08 7.38 10.46
C TRP A 62 10.50 7.08 9.97
N ALA A 63 10.72 5.99 9.23
CA ALA A 63 12.02 5.62 8.73
C ALA A 63 12.61 6.72 7.81
N LEU A 64 11.77 7.30 6.94
CA LEU A 64 12.18 8.38 6.05
C LEU A 64 12.61 9.64 6.82
N VAL A 65 11.80 10.08 7.79
CA VAL A 65 12.07 11.30 8.58
C VAL A 65 13.27 11.10 9.52
N SER A 66 13.43 9.90 10.06
CA SER A 66 14.56 9.55 10.93
C SER A 66 15.89 9.30 10.17
N GLY A 67 15.86 9.32 8.83
CA GLY A 67 17.06 9.09 8.03
C GLY A 67 17.51 7.62 7.99
N GLU A 68 16.63 6.68 8.33
CA GLU A 68 16.90 5.23 8.37
C GLU A 68 16.85 4.62 6.96
N ALA A 69 17.85 4.94 6.12
CA ALA A 69 17.86 4.56 4.71
C ALA A 69 17.72 3.05 4.48
N ALA A 70 18.37 2.22 5.27
CA ALA A 70 18.25 0.76 5.17
C ALA A 70 16.82 0.28 5.45
N THR A 71 16.17 0.88 6.44
CA THR A 71 14.77 0.58 6.79
C THR A 71 13.82 1.02 5.66
N VAL A 72 14.03 2.19 5.09
CA VAL A 72 13.25 2.66 3.91
C VAL A 72 13.36 1.66 2.77
N ILE A 73 14.57 1.24 2.42
CA ILE A 73 14.81 0.25 1.34
C ILE A 73 14.12 -1.08 1.67
N ALA A 74 14.27 -1.59 2.89
CA ALA A 74 13.65 -2.85 3.30
C ALA A 74 12.11 -2.80 3.21
N LEU A 75 11.51 -1.69 3.62
CA LEU A 75 10.07 -1.49 3.56
C LEU A 75 9.58 -1.37 2.11
N LEU A 76 10.31 -0.69 1.22
CA LEU A 76 9.98 -0.61 -0.21
C LEU A 76 10.07 -1.97 -0.89
N VAL A 77 11.09 -2.77 -0.57
CA VAL A 77 11.22 -4.16 -1.07
C VAL A 77 10.05 -5.01 -0.58
N PHE A 78 9.63 -4.85 0.68
CA PHE A 78 8.47 -5.56 1.21
C PHE A 78 7.17 -5.16 0.49
N ILE A 79 6.94 -3.87 0.24
CA ILE A 79 5.78 -3.40 -0.54
C ILE A 79 5.79 -4.03 -1.93
N LEU A 80 6.93 -4.05 -2.60
CA LEU A 80 7.08 -4.64 -3.92
C LEU A 80 6.71 -6.13 -3.89
N ALA A 81 7.24 -6.88 -2.92
CA ALA A 81 6.90 -8.29 -2.75
C ALA A 81 5.39 -8.50 -2.53
N MET A 82 4.78 -7.70 -1.65
CA MET A 82 3.34 -7.80 -1.37
C MET A 82 2.48 -7.37 -2.56
N SER A 83 2.92 -6.41 -3.37
CA SER A 83 2.22 -6.03 -4.59
C SER A 83 2.22 -7.14 -5.65
N ILE A 84 3.29 -7.93 -5.72
CA ILE A 84 3.37 -9.12 -6.57
C ILE A 84 2.39 -10.19 -6.07
N VAL A 85 2.39 -10.48 -4.77
CA VAL A 85 1.44 -11.41 -4.16
C VAL A 85 0.00 -10.96 -4.43
N GLY A 86 -0.30 -9.69 -4.23
CA GLY A 86 -1.63 -9.12 -4.50
C GLY A 86 -2.03 -9.22 -5.97
N ALA A 87 -1.09 -9.00 -6.90
CA ALA A 87 -1.34 -9.13 -8.34
C ALA A 87 -1.69 -10.57 -8.74
N LEU A 88 -1.01 -11.54 -8.15
CA LEU A 88 -1.19 -12.96 -8.46
C LEU A 88 -2.42 -13.57 -7.78
N SER A 89 -2.76 -13.10 -6.56
CA SER A 89 -3.83 -13.69 -5.75
C SER A 89 -5.19 -12.98 -5.89
N VAL A 90 -5.18 -11.69 -6.21
CA VAL A 90 -6.39 -10.87 -6.26
C VAL A 90 -6.59 -10.25 -7.63
N ARG A 91 -5.73 -9.28 -8.01
CA ARG A 91 -5.89 -8.54 -9.26
C ARG A 91 -4.56 -7.88 -9.67
N TRP A 92 -4.18 -7.98 -10.95
CA TRP A 92 -2.94 -7.41 -11.48
C TRP A 92 -2.81 -5.89 -11.29
N THR A 93 -3.93 -5.17 -11.22
CA THR A 93 -3.94 -3.71 -10.98
C THR A 93 -3.33 -3.32 -9.65
N ILE A 94 -3.28 -4.24 -8.68
CA ILE A 94 -2.60 -4.02 -7.39
C ILE A 94 -1.12 -3.74 -7.61
N PHE A 95 -0.46 -4.50 -8.50
CA PHE A 95 0.93 -4.24 -8.84
C PHE A 95 1.11 -2.86 -9.48
N VAL A 96 0.20 -2.44 -10.36
CA VAL A 96 0.30 -1.10 -10.99
C VAL A 96 0.20 0.01 -9.95
N ILE A 97 -0.73 -0.10 -9.00
CA ILE A 97 -0.99 0.96 -8.04
C ILE A 97 0.02 0.97 -6.87
N GLN A 98 0.52 -0.17 -6.46
CA GLN A 98 1.46 -0.31 -5.34
C GLN A 98 2.88 -0.61 -5.78
N GLY A 99 3.05 -1.57 -6.69
CA GLY A 99 4.36 -2.05 -7.11
C GLY A 99 5.13 -1.04 -7.94
N VAL A 100 4.49 -0.41 -8.92
CA VAL A 100 5.16 0.58 -9.79
C VAL A 100 5.68 1.78 -8.98
N PRO A 101 4.91 2.43 -8.10
CA PRO A 101 5.44 3.47 -7.23
C PRO A 101 6.58 2.98 -6.31
N ALA A 102 6.46 1.75 -5.78
CA ALA A 102 7.50 1.18 -4.92
C ALA A 102 8.81 0.93 -5.69
N VAL A 103 8.73 0.41 -6.93
CA VAL A 103 9.89 0.24 -7.82
C VAL A 103 10.56 1.59 -8.11
N ALA A 104 9.78 2.60 -8.44
CA ALA A 104 10.30 3.93 -8.71
C ALA A 104 11.00 4.53 -7.48
N ALA A 105 10.37 4.45 -6.31
CA ALA A 105 10.93 4.92 -5.05
C ALA A 105 12.22 4.16 -4.69
N LEU A 106 12.21 2.83 -4.84
CA LEU A 106 13.37 1.97 -4.57
C LEU A 106 14.54 2.31 -5.50
N ALA A 107 14.29 2.39 -6.81
CA ALA A 107 15.32 2.74 -7.79
C ALA A 107 15.97 4.10 -7.48
N LEU A 108 15.14 5.12 -7.18
CA LEU A 108 15.64 6.45 -6.82
C LEU A 108 16.37 6.48 -5.48
N SER A 109 16.03 5.59 -4.55
CA SER A 109 16.69 5.51 -3.23
C SER A 109 18.04 4.78 -3.28
N LEU A 110 18.30 4.03 -4.35
CA LEU A 110 19.56 3.31 -4.56
C LEU A 110 20.58 4.09 -5.42
N LEU A 111 20.15 5.18 -6.07
CA LEU A 111 21.01 6.08 -6.83
C LEU A 111 21.67 7.12 -5.93
#